data_0e67629000fafeb28fc632647a8b7859
#
_entry.id   0e67629000fafeb28fc632647a8b7859
#
_cell.length_a   1.000
_cell.length_b   1.000
_cell.length_c   1.000
_cell.angle_alpha   90.00
_cell.angle_beta   90.00
_cell.angle_gamma   90.00
#
_symmetry.space_group_name_H-M   'P 1'
#
loop_
_entity.id
_entity.type
_entity.pdbx_description
1 polymer ?
#
loop_
_entity_poly.entity_id
_entity_poly.type
_entity_poly.pdbx_seq_one_letter_code
_entity_poly.pdbx_strand_id
1 'polypeptide(L)'
;MGRMVGVVLALLVVGFAIQARQRQGDPVARVPGATAREAIDAAAATLGGADRILKLRNITLIGYAQYAYQNGGGNISPLPGAPQKFIAANDYRRIYDLEHGRMLHQERRNDLFPFANYGGHDFALQRQGLDGDIAYNINAQGQAARGGDARDRRMWMLSNPVAAVRAALDPANRLENRRTENGSTLVDVVLKQDDVLTLAIRPPSNLPEFVRWVGPQINLGEVVYTTRFFGYERFAGLELPMGYTTRFDWRPEVEQVKIYADNYLVDAAIDDLAAPSASAAANTGRGGGRGGAGGLGGPIDVTPMARGVWRITGGTMVIEFADHMTLFEVDGQPARIKQVIEAARKIVPAKPVTQVIVSHHHFDHSSGLREAVAEGLTVISRRDNGVIFREMTERAAPHFPDDLAKSGRKMTFIPVDDHLQLKDSTMTVDLYHVIANNHMADALFAYVPEHKMIIEGDIATAAEDLQWWGDSWLDNIAYRKIEVERNVPVHMTPMTRDEVIKMVNGGIQRVKEFCAQHVAKADYFPGCPAQVR
;
A
#
# COMPACT_ATOMS: atom_id res chain seq x y z
N MET A 1 -5.99 -55.59 50.63
CA MET A 1 -6.33 -56.20 49.31
C MET A 1 -7.14 -55.21 48.53
N GLY A 2 -6.62 -54.65 47.46
CA GLY A 2 -7.36 -53.70 46.58
C GLY A 2 -6.37 -53.13 45.57
N ARG A 3 -6.31 -53.76 44.39
CA ARG A 3 -5.43 -53.32 43.30
C ARG A 3 -5.98 -52.09 42.64
N MET A 4 -5.22 -51.01 42.63
CA MET A 4 -5.48 -49.86 41.74
C MET A 4 -4.83 -50.16 40.40
N VAL A 5 -5.66 -50.16 39.35
CA VAL A 5 -5.22 -50.25 37.95
C VAL A 5 -5.00 -48.82 37.47
N GLY A 6 -3.79 -48.46 37.18
CA GLY A 6 -3.42 -47.17 36.55
C GLY A 6 -3.63 -47.26 35.04
N VAL A 7 -4.50 -46.42 34.52
CA VAL A 7 -4.66 -46.21 33.08
C VAL A 7 -3.66 -45.12 32.65
N VAL A 8 -2.66 -45.48 31.87
CA VAL A 8 -1.74 -44.56 31.21
C VAL A 8 -2.42 -44.06 29.93
N LEU A 9 -2.79 -42.81 29.89
CA LEU A 9 -3.31 -42.15 28.68
C LEU A 9 -2.08 -41.66 27.88
N ALA A 10 -1.77 -42.34 26.80
CA ALA A 10 -0.77 -41.88 25.84
C ALA A 10 -1.40 -40.80 24.92
N LEU A 11 -1.04 -39.53 25.13
CA LEU A 11 -1.37 -38.43 24.23
C LEU A 11 -0.45 -38.50 23.00
N LEU A 12 -0.98 -38.97 21.89
CA LEU A 12 -0.37 -38.84 20.56
C LEU A 12 -0.53 -37.39 20.10
N VAL A 13 0.54 -36.61 20.21
CA VAL A 13 0.65 -35.31 19.57
C VAL A 13 0.95 -35.56 18.09
N VAL A 14 -0.06 -35.50 17.24
CA VAL A 14 0.13 -35.47 15.79
C VAL A 14 0.50 -34.04 15.40
N GLY A 15 1.79 -33.79 15.26
CA GLY A 15 2.31 -32.57 14.70
C GLY A 15 2.00 -32.49 13.21
N PHE A 16 1.06 -31.66 12.80
CA PHE A 16 0.90 -31.26 11.40
C PHE A 16 2.03 -30.28 11.04
N ALA A 17 3.12 -30.82 10.51
CA ALA A 17 4.08 -30.03 9.78
C ALA A 17 3.47 -29.67 8.42
N ILE A 18 2.95 -28.47 8.26
CA ILE A 18 2.59 -27.92 6.97
C ILE A 18 3.91 -27.56 6.28
N GLN A 19 4.47 -28.50 5.54
CA GLN A 19 5.50 -28.21 4.56
C GLN A 19 4.83 -27.49 3.38
N ALA A 20 5.06 -26.20 3.27
CA ALA A 20 4.83 -25.46 2.04
C ALA A 20 5.82 -26.02 0.97
N ARG A 21 5.39 -27.05 0.26
CA ARG A 21 6.08 -27.48 -0.96
C ARG A 21 5.85 -26.39 -2.00
N GLN A 22 6.89 -25.64 -2.33
CA GLN A 22 7.00 -24.99 -3.63
C GLN A 22 6.78 -26.07 -4.70
N ARG A 23 5.61 -26.05 -5.31
CA ARG A 23 5.40 -26.84 -6.53
C ARG A 23 6.16 -26.15 -7.64
N GLN A 24 7.38 -26.62 -7.94
CA GLN A 24 7.89 -26.51 -9.30
C GLN A 24 6.82 -27.09 -10.20
N GLY A 25 6.38 -26.29 -11.18
CA GLY A 25 5.33 -26.70 -12.10
C GLY A 25 5.74 -27.94 -12.86
N ASP A 26 5.02 -29.03 -12.67
CA ASP A 26 5.07 -30.16 -13.57
C ASP A 26 4.73 -29.68 -14.98
N PRO A 27 5.34 -30.23 -16.04
CA PRO A 27 5.00 -29.89 -17.41
C PRO A 27 3.52 -30.20 -17.63
N VAL A 28 2.70 -29.14 -17.76
CA VAL A 28 1.25 -29.24 -17.93
C VAL A 28 0.98 -30.04 -19.20
N ALA A 29 0.37 -31.21 -19.07
CA ALA A 29 -0.06 -32.03 -20.18
C ALA A 29 -0.96 -31.18 -21.10
N ARG A 30 -0.61 -31.11 -22.40
CA ARG A 30 -1.43 -30.47 -23.42
C ARG A 30 -2.74 -31.23 -23.52
N VAL A 31 -3.83 -30.65 -23.01
CA VAL A 31 -5.18 -31.19 -23.18
C VAL A 31 -5.55 -31.02 -24.66
N PRO A 32 -6.00 -32.07 -25.38
CA PRO A 32 -6.60 -31.92 -26.70
C PRO A 32 -7.87 -31.07 -26.56
N GLY A 33 -7.89 -29.90 -27.14
CA GLY A 33 -9.01 -28.95 -27.06
C GLY A 33 -8.62 -27.64 -27.73
N ALA A 34 -9.59 -26.76 -27.92
CA ALA A 34 -9.47 -25.48 -28.59
C ALA A 34 -8.12 -24.78 -28.41
N THR A 35 -7.58 -24.21 -29.45
CA THR A 35 -6.37 -23.40 -29.44
C THR A 35 -6.56 -22.17 -28.52
N ALA A 36 -5.48 -21.45 -28.18
CA ALA A 36 -5.60 -20.19 -27.42
C ALA A 36 -6.52 -19.20 -28.16
N ARG A 37 -6.40 -19.13 -29.49
CA ARG A 37 -7.22 -18.26 -30.33
C ARG A 37 -8.71 -18.65 -30.26
N GLU A 38 -9.06 -19.93 -30.36
CA GLU A 38 -10.45 -20.38 -30.26
C GLU A 38 -11.08 -20.03 -28.91
N ALA A 39 -10.32 -20.08 -27.82
CA ALA A 39 -10.82 -19.67 -26.51
C ALA A 39 -11.10 -18.15 -26.46
N ILE A 40 -10.22 -17.34 -27.05
CA ILE A 40 -10.42 -15.88 -27.16
C ILE A 40 -11.61 -15.56 -28.06
N ASP A 41 -11.75 -16.23 -29.20
CA ASP A 41 -12.86 -16.01 -30.15
C ASP A 41 -14.20 -16.39 -29.49
N ALA A 42 -14.24 -17.46 -28.69
CA ALA A 42 -15.43 -17.84 -27.92
C ALA A 42 -15.78 -16.80 -26.85
N ALA A 43 -14.79 -16.26 -26.15
CA ALA A 43 -15.01 -15.18 -25.19
C ALA A 43 -15.51 -13.90 -25.88
N ALA A 44 -14.92 -13.54 -27.01
CA ALA A 44 -15.34 -12.39 -27.80
C ALA A 44 -16.78 -12.55 -28.30
N ALA A 45 -17.15 -13.74 -28.81
CA ALA A 45 -18.50 -14.03 -29.26
C ALA A 45 -19.53 -13.84 -28.14
N THR A 46 -19.22 -14.32 -26.93
CA THR A 46 -20.10 -14.17 -25.78
C THR A 46 -20.21 -12.72 -25.31
N LEU A 47 -19.11 -11.97 -25.29
CA LEU A 47 -19.10 -10.57 -24.87
C LEU A 47 -19.84 -9.61 -25.83
N GLY A 48 -20.24 -10.06 -27.02
CA GLY A 48 -20.98 -9.25 -28.01
C GLY A 48 -20.43 -9.31 -29.43
N GLY A 49 -19.42 -10.14 -29.68
CA GLY A 49 -18.81 -10.39 -30.99
C GLY A 49 -17.48 -9.64 -31.19
N ALA A 50 -16.54 -10.32 -31.85
CA ALA A 50 -15.20 -9.78 -32.13
C ALA A 50 -15.25 -8.46 -32.93
N ASP A 51 -16.07 -8.41 -33.98
CA ASP A 51 -16.25 -7.20 -34.79
C ASP A 51 -16.75 -6.01 -34.00
N ARG A 52 -17.71 -6.24 -33.09
CA ARG A 52 -18.24 -5.19 -32.19
C ARG A 52 -17.18 -4.70 -31.23
N ILE A 53 -16.43 -5.61 -30.61
CA ILE A 53 -15.36 -5.30 -29.66
C ILE A 53 -14.24 -4.49 -30.35
N LEU A 54 -13.84 -4.88 -31.57
CA LEU A 54 -12.77 -4.19 -32.30
C LEU A 54 -13.18 -2.80 -32.78
N LYS A 55 -14.46 -2.59 -33.10
CA LYS A 55 -15.01 -1.29 -33.56
C LYS A 55 -15.44 -0.38 -32.41
N LEU A 56 -15.39 -0.86 -31.19
CA LEU A 56 -15.81 -0.11 -30.00
C LEU A 56 -14.87 1.09 -29.79
N ARG A 57 -15.43 2.29 -29.65
CA ARG A 57 -14.66 3.50 -29.42
C ARG A 57 -14.33 3.68 -27.94
N ASN A 58 -15.35 3.61 -27.09
CA ASN A 58 -15.16 3.79 -25.66
C ASN A 58 -16.22 3.05 -24.82
N ILE A 59 -15.86 2.83 -23.55
CA ILE A 59 -16.76 2.39 -22.50
C ILE A 59 -16.51 3.30 -21.29
N THR A 60 -17.57 3.80 -20.66
CA THR A 60 -17.51 4.48 -19.36
C THR A 60 -18.25 3.63 -18.33
N LEU A 61 -17.53 3.14 -17.34
CA LEU A 61 -18.09 2.54 -16.13
C LEU A 61 -18.43 3.66 -15.15
N ILE A 62 -19.64 3.67 -14.63
CA ILE A 62 -20.13 4.57 -13.59
C ILE A 62 -20.58 3.73 -12.42
N GLY A 63 -20.20 4.12 -11.20
CA GLY A 63 -20.56 3.37 -10.00
C GLY A 63 -19.87 3.88 -8.74
N TYR A 64 -19.48 2.96 -7.90
CA TYR A 64 -18.77 3.22 -6.66
C TYR A 64 -17.75 2.11 -6.37
N ALA A 65 -16.80 2.40 -5.49
CA ALA A 65 -15.77 1.44 -5.13
C ALA A 65 -15.45 1.45 -3.63
N GLN A 66 -14.77 0.43 -3.19
CA GLN A 66 -14.21 0.31 -1.86
C GLN A 66 -12.80 -0.24 -1.97
N TYR A 67 -11.87 0.39 -1.27
CA TYR A 67 -10.48 -0.06 -1.19
C TYR A 67 -10.15 -0.51 0.22
N ALA A 68 -9.42 -1.61 0.35
CA ALA A 68 -8.71 -1.87 1.59
C ALA A 68 -7.60 -0.80 1.74
N TYR A 69 -7.52 -0.21 2.92
CA TYR A 69 -6.49 0.79 3.19
C TYR A 69 -5.13 0.11 3.33
N GLN A 70 -4.25 0.36 2.38
CA GLN A 70 -2.99 -0.37 2.25
C GLN A 70 -1.76 0.37 2.74
N ASN A 71 -1.93 1.59 3.24
CA ASN A 71 -0.81 2.31 3.78
C ASN A 71 -0.20 1.53 4.96
N GLY A 72 0.76 0.69 4.66
CA GLY A 72 1.43 -0.14 5.62
C GLY A 72 0.70 -1.40 6.07
N GLY A 73 0.01 -2.05 5.14
CA GLY A 73 -0.94 -3.05 5.55
C GLY A 73 -2.15 -2.41 6.24
N GLY A 74 -2.16 -1.09 6.42
CA GLY A 74 -3.23 -0.16 6.75
C GLY A 74 -3.99 -0.40 8.03
N ASN A 75 -3.69 -1.46 8.73
CA ASN A 75 -4.41 -1.87 9.91
C ASN A 75 -3.79 -1.27 11.18
N ILE A 76 -4.56 -1.26 12.25
CA ILE A 76 -4.04 -0.88 13.58
C ILE A 76 -2.96 -1.87 14.03
N SER A 77 -3.08 -3.14 13.64
CA SER A 77 -2.13 -4.20 13.97
C SER A 77 -1.52 -4.83 12.71
N PRO A 78 -0.26 -5.23 12.72
CA PRO A 78 0.42 -5.91 11.61
C PRO A 78 -0.04 -7.35 11.40
N LEU A 79 -0.84 -7.91 12.29
CA LEU A 79 -1.23 -9.31 12.25
C LEU A 79 -2.15 -9.61 11.06
N PRO A 80 -2.01 -10.77 10.39
CA PRO A 80 -2.81 -11.12 9.22
C PRO A 80 -4.32 -11.11 9.46
N GLY A 81 -4.76 -11.50 10.64
CA GLY A 81 -6.19 -11.53 11.03
C GLY A 81 -6.75 -10.21 11.53
N ALA A 82 -5.98 -9.13 11.52
CA ALA A 82 -6.46 -7.84 12.01
C ALA A 82 -7.58 -7.28 11.11
N PRO A 83 -8.60 -6.62 11.69
CA PRO A 83 -9.66 -5.99 10.92
C PRO A 83 -9.11 -5.00 9.91
N GLN A 84 -9.61 -5.07 8.67
CA GLN A 84 -9.21 -4.17 7.61
C GLN A 84 -9.85 -2.78 7.78
N LYS A 85 -9.09 -1.74 7.53
CA LYS A 85 -9.60 -0.39 7.30
C LYS A 85 -9.96 -0.24 5.84
N PHE A 86 -10.98 0.58 5.55
CA PHE A 86 -11.48 0.76 4.20
C PHE A 86 -11.58 2.23 3.82
N ILE A 87 -11.43 2.49 2.52
CA ILE A 87 -11.73 3.75 1.87
C ILE A 87 -12.94 3.52 0.96
N ALA A 88 -13.97 4.33 1.10
CA ALA A 88 -15.05 4.39 0.12
C ALA A 88 -14.67 5.34 -1.02
N ALA A 89 -15.07 4.99 -2.23
CA ALA A 89 -14.92 5.84 -3.41
C ALA A 89 -16.27 6.02 -4.09
N ASN A 90 -16.75 7.26 -4.08
CA ASN A 90 -17.96 7.69 -4.74
C ASN A 90 -17.63 8.51 -6.00
N ASP A 91 -18.63 8.85 -6.79
CA ASP A 91 -18.45 9.51 -8.09
C ASP A 91 -17.40 8.76 -8.95
N TYR A 92 -17.45 7.44 -8.85
CA TYR A 92 -16.50 6.56 -9.49
C TYR A 92 -16.80 6.47 -10.97
N ARG A 93 -15.83 6.84 -11.77
CA ARG A 93 -15.87 6.71 -13.22
C ARG A 93 -14.56 6.14 -13.73
N ARG A 94 -14.67 5.20 -14.64
CA ARG A 94 -13.52 4.71 -15.39
C ARG A 94 -13.85 4.74 -16.87
N ILE A 95 -13.22 5.66 -17.59
CA ILE A 95 -13.40 5.87 -19.02
C ILE A 95 -12.31 5.10 -19.75
N TYR A 96 -12.69 4.15 -20.58
CA TYR A 96 -11.82 3.38 -21.44
C TYR A 96 -11.99 3.91 -22.87
N ASP A 97 -11.08 4.76 -23.34
CA ASP A 97 -11.01 5.18 -24.73
C ASP A 97 -10.20 4.13 -25.51
N LEU A 98 -10.93 3.16 -26.02
CA LEU A 98 -10.36 1.98 -26.69
C LEU A 98 -9.87 2.30 -28.10
N GLU A 99 -10.36 3.38 -28.71
CA GLU A 99 -9.93 3.84 -30.04
C GLU A 99 -8.51 4.39 -30.00
N HIS A 100 -8.17 5.15 -28.96
CA HIS A 100 -6.87 5.81 -28.83
C HIS A 100 -5.94 5.14 -27.80
N GLY A 101 -6.38 4.05 -27.14
CA GLY A 101 -5.59 3.38 -26.11
C GLY A 101 -5.38 4.23 -24.85
N ARG A 102 -6.41 5.01 -24.45
CA ARG A 102 -6.39 5.93 -23.34
C ARG A 102 -7.35 5.50 -22.22
N MET A 103 -7.08 5.96 -21.02
CA MET A 103 -7.98 5.74 -19.88
C MET A 103 -7.99 6.99 -18.98
N LEU A 104 -9.15 7.30 -18.43
CA LEU A 104 -9.27 8.22 -17.28
C LEU A 104 -10.01 7.52 -16.16
N HIS A 105 -9.40 7.50 -14.99
CA HIS A 105 -10.02 7.10 -13.74
C HIS A 105 -10.33 8.34 -12.91
N GLN A 106 -11.57 8.47 -12.45
CA GLN A 106 -12.04 9.53 -11.56
C GLN A 106 -12.76 8.93 -10.37
N GLU A 107 -12.52 9.50 -9.18
CA GLU A 107 -13.24 9.13 -7.97
C GLU A 107 -13.14 10.21 -6.90
N ARG A 108 -14.04 10.15 -5.90
CA ARG A 108 -13.97 10.91 -4.65
C ARG A 108 -13.81 9.93 -3.51
N ARG A 109 -12.70 10.04 -2.77
CA ARG A 109 -12.36 9.12 -1.68
C ARG A 109 -12.80 9.67 -0.33
N ASN A 110 -13.31 8.77 0.51
CA ASN A 110 -13.56 9.01 1.92
C ASN A 110 -13.05 7.82 2.75
N ASP A 111 -12.27 8.14 3.75
CA ASP A 111 -11.76 7.15 4.69
C ASP A 111 -12.89 6.71 5.65
N LEU A 112 -13.04 5.40 5.85
CA LEU A 112 -14.05 4.80 6.72
C LEU A 112 -13.45 4.34 8.06
N PHE A 113 -12.59 5.16 8.65
CA PHE A 113 -11.93 4.83 9.91
C PHE A 113 -11.57 6.09 10.72
N PRO A 114 -11.41 5.97 12.06
CA PRO A 114 -11.43 7.11 12.99
C PRO A 114 -10.33 8.15 12.85
N PHE A 115 -9.21 7.89 12.21
CA PHE A 115 -8.18 8.91 12.05
C PHE A 115 -8.28 9.68 10.74
N ALA A 116 -9.30 9.42 9.96
CA ALA A 116 -9.60 10.23 8.80
C ALA A 116 -10.10 11.61 9.22
N ASN A 117 -9.89 12.57 8.37
CA ASN A 117 -10.26 13.96 8.57
C ASN A 117 -11.67 14.14 9.09
N TYR A 118 -11.81 14.38 10.38
CA TYR A 118 -13.11 14.76 10.97
C TYR A 118 -13.57 16.15 10.54
N GLY A 119 -12.69 16.99 10.00
CA GLY A 119 -12.96 18.37 9.63
C GLY A 119 -13.45 18.59 8.22
N GLY A 120 -13.43 17.60 7.37
CA GLY A 120 -13.77 17.76 5.97
C GLY A 120 -14.33 16.48 5.39
N HIS A 121 -15.63 16.47 5.15
CA HIS A 121 -16.25 15.50 4.24
C HIS A 121 -16.03 15.92 2.78
N ASP A 122 -15.07 16.78 2.51
CA ASP A 122 -14.66 17.11 1.17
C ASP A 122 -13.90 15.92 0.59
N PHE A 123 -14.69 15.01 0.06
CA PHE A 123 -14.19 13.91 -0.74
C PHE A 123 -13.24 14.46 -1.80
N ALA A 124 -11.96 14.27 -1.60
CA ALA A 124 -10.95 14.78 -2.52
C ALA A 124 -11.15 14.12 -3.89
N LEU A 125 -11.41 14.96 -4.90
CA LEU A 125 -11.52 14.49 -6.27
C LEU A 125 -10.14 14.05 -6.76
N GLN A 126 -10.05 12.80 -7.15
CA GLN A 126 -8.84 12.23 -7.74
C GLN A 126 -9.11 11.87 -9.20
N ARG A 127 -8.23 12.27 -10.09
CA ARG A 127 -8.29 11.95 -11.51
C ARG A 127 -6.92 11.53 -12.01
N GLN A 128 -6.87 10.36 -12.62
CA GLN A 128 -5.64 9.72 -13.09
C GLN A 128 -5.84 9.21 -14.51
N GLY A 129 -5.02 9.68 -15.44
CA GLY A 129 -5.13 9.33 -16.86
C GLY A 129 -3.95 8.54 -17.37
N LEU A 130 -4.20 7.83 -18.48
CA LEU A 130 -3.23 7.15 -19.31
C LEU A 130 -3.44 7.57 -20.75
N ASP A 131 -2.36 7.87 -21.47
CA ASP A 131 -2.35 8.09 -22.92
C ASP A 131 -1.15 7.33 -23.50
N GLY A 132 -1.40 6.14 -24.05
CA GLY A 132 -0.35 5.25 -24.50
C GLY A 132 0.65 4.88 -23.40
N ASP A 133 1.85 5.43 -23.46
CA ASP A 133 2.92 5.23 -22.47
C ASP A 133 3.11 6.44 -21.55
N ILE A 134 2.15 7.35 -21.50
CA ILE A 134 2.19 8.54 -20.65
C ILE A 134 1.11 8.45 -19.58
N ALA A 135 1.53 8.35 -18.31
CA ALA A 135 0.65 8.53 -17.19
C ALA A 135 0.56 10.02 -16.81
N TYR A 136 -0.61 10.48 -16.37
CA TYR A 136 -0.80 11.85 -15.91
C TYR A 136 -1.87 11.93 -14.81
N ASN A 137 -1.79 12.98 -13.98
CA ASN A 137 -2.77 13.26 -12.95
C ASN A 137 -3.43 14.61 -13.23
N ILE A 138 -4.68 14.77 -12.81
CA ILE A 138 -5.40 16.05 -12.88
C ILE A 138 -5.74 16.46 -11.45
N ASN A 139 -5.28 17.62 -11.02
CA ASN A 139 -5.53 18.13 -9.68
C ASN A 139 -6.98 18.65 -9.51
N ALA A 140 -7.33 19.09 -8.29
CA ALA A 140 -8.67 19.60 -7.99
C ALA A 140 -9.05 20.85 -8.80
N GLN A 141 -8.06 21.63 -9.24
CA GLN A 141 -8.24 22.83 -10.08
C GLN A 141 -8.34 22.51 -11.58
N GLY A 142 -8.29 21.23 -11.96
CA GLY A 142 -8.38 20.80 -13.35
C GLY A 142 -7.06 20.85 -14.13
N GLN A 143 -5.94 21.14 -13.47
CA GLN A 143 -4.64 21.20 -14.11
C GLN A 143 -4.06 19.78 -14.24
N ALA A 144 -3.69 19.40 -15.47
CA ALA A 144 -3.10 18.10 -15.76
C ALA A 144 -1.58 18.19 -15.75
N ALA A 145 -0.92 17.19 -15.15
CA ALA A 145 0.53 17.05 -15.15
C ALA A 145 0.94 15.59 -15.33
N ARG A 146 2.01 15.34 -16.11
CA ARG A 146 2.57 14.00 -16.27
C ARG A 146 3.05 13.46 -14.93
N GLY A 147 2.77 12.20 -14.64
CA GLY A 147 3.18 11.53 -13.40
C GLY A 147 2.41 10.25 -13.15
N GLY A 148 3.04 9.34 -12.45
CA GLY A 148 2.55 7.99 -12.20
C GLY A 148 3.22 6.96 -13.10
N ASP A 149 2.85 5.70 -12.93
CA ASP A 149 3.36 4.57 -13.69
C ASP A 149 2.41 4.22 -14.85
N ALA A 150 2.86 4.40 -16.10
CA ALA A 150 2.06 4.13 -17.28
C ALA A 150 1.79 2.63 -17.47
N ARG A 151 2.77 1.77 -17.10
CA ARG A 151 2.59 0.33 -17.14
C ARG A 151 1.50 -0.11 -16.18
N ASP A 152 1.55 0.35 -14.94
CA ASP A 152 0.55 0.02 -13.92
C ASP A 152 -0.85 0.45 -14.39
N ARG A 153 -1.00 1.68 -14.89
CA ARG A 153 -2.29 2.15 -15.41
C ARG A 153 -2.78 1.37 -16.63
N ARG A 154 -1.89 0.92 -17.50
CA ARG A 154 -2.23 0.04 -18.62
C ARG A 154 -2.76 -1.31 -18.13
N MET A 155 -2.12 -1.91 -17.13
CA MET A 155 -2.59 -3.16 -16.56
C MET A 155 -3.94 -2.99 -15.86
N TRP A 156 -4.18 -1.87 -15.20
CA TRP A 156 -5.50 -1.52 -14.65
C TRP A 156 -6.56 -1.28 -15.75
N MET A 157 -6.18 -0.67 -16.87
CA MET A 157 -7.07 -0.55 -18.03
C MET A 157 -7.46 -1.94 -18.57
N LEU A 158 -6.50 -2.84 -18.69
CA LEU A 158 -6.71 -4.22 -19.14
C LEU A 158 -7.39 -5.12 -18.09
N SER A 159 -7.57 -4.63 -16.87
CA SER A 159 -8.38 -5.31 -15.85
C SER A 159 -9.89 -5.09 -16.06
N ASN A 160 -10.31 -4.85 -17.31
CA ASN A 160 -11.67 -4.85 -17.82
C ASN A 160 -11.81 -5.98 -18.85
N PRO A 161 -12.87 -6.81 -18.82
CA PRO A 161 -12.96 -8.00 -19.66
C PRO A 161 -13.00 -7.68 -21.17
N VAL A 162 -13.65 -6.59 -21.56
CA VAL A 162 -13.72 -6.18 -22.98
C VAL A 162 -12.35 -5.66 -23.44
N ALA A 163 -11.68 -4.85 -22.64
CA ALA A 163 -10.33 -4.35 -22.96
C ALA A 163 -9.31 -5.52 -23.04
N ALA A 164 -9.40 -6.49 -22.11
CA ALA A 164 -8.54 -7.67 -22.12
C ALA A 164 -8.76 -8.54 -23.37
N VAL A 165 -10.02 -8.83 -23.73
CA VAL A 165 -10.34 -9.62 -24.94
C VAL A 165 -9.96 -8.85 -26.19
N ARG A 166 -10.19 -7.52 -26.27
CA ARG A 166 -9.74 -6.68 -27.37
C ARG A 166 -8.22 -6.75 -27.55
N ALA A 167 -7.45 -6.68 -26.47
CA ALA A 167 -6.00 -6.84 -26.51
C ALA A 167 -5.59 -8.24 -26.99
N ALA A 168 -6.32 -9.29 -26.60
CA ALA A 168 -6.08 -10.65 -27.06
C ALA A 168 -6.44 -10.88 -28.54
N LEU A 169 -7.36 -10.09 -29.10
CA LEU A 169 -7.73 -10.09 -30.52
C LEU A 169 -6.73 -9.32 -31.40
N ASP A 170 -5.98 -8.39 -30.81
CA ASP A 170 -4.98 -7.58 -31.54
C ASP A 170 -3.82 -8.48 -32.05
N PRO A 171 -3.55 -8.55 -33.36
CA PRO A 171 -2.47 -9.37 -33.91
C PRO A 171 -1.07 -8.90 -33.52
N ALA A 172 -0.91 -7.69 -33.00
CA ALA A 172 0.35 -7.21 -32.46
C ALA A 172 0.73 -7.87 -31.12
N ASN A 173 -0.23 -8.50 -30.44
CA ASN A 173 -0.02 -9.24 -29.20
C ASN A 173 0.05 -10.75 -29.47
N ARG A 174 0.80 -11.48 -28.62
CA ARG A 174 0.94 -12.94 -28.76
C ARG A 174 0.05 -13.64 -27.73
N LEU A 175 -0.52 -14.78 -28.13
CA LEU A 175 -1.28 -15.66 -27.26
C LEU A 175 -0.42 -16.88 -26.92
N GLU A 176 -0.12 -17.06 -25.66
CA GLU A 176 0.80 -18.09 -25.19
C GLU A 176 0.20 -18.89 -24.04
N ASN A 177 0.85 -19.99 -23.69
CA ASN A 177 0.67 -20.73 -22.45
C ASN A 177 -0.79 -21.05 -22.10
N ARG A 178 -1.57 -21.51 -23.11
CA ARG A 178 -2.95 -21.98 -22.84
C ARG A 178 -2.92 -23.16 -21.87
N ARG A 179 -3.69 -23.06 -20.80
CA ARG A 179 -3.79 -24.07 -19.73
C ARG A 179 -5.18 -24.09 -19.12
N THR A 180 -5.46 -25.09 -18.30
CA THR A 180 -6.69 -25.15 -17.50
C THR A 180 -6.33 -25.05 -16.02
N GLU A 181 -7.01 -24.18 -15.29
CA GLU A 181 -6.85 -23.99 -13.85
C GLU A 181 -8.24 -23.83 -13.22
N ASN A 182 -8.56 -24.68 -12.24
CA ASN A 182 -9.85 -24.67 -11.52
C ASN A 182 -11.08 -24.64 -12.44
N GLY A 183 -11.01 -25.35 -13.56
CA GLY A 183 -12.11 -25.46 -14.53
C GLY A 183 -12.22 -24.29 -15.51
N SER A 184 -11.37 -23.29 -15.44
CA SER A 184 -11.28 -22.19 -16.41
C SER A 184 -10.14 -22.42 -17.39
N THR A 185 -10.33 -21.98 -18.63
CA THR A 185 -9.27 -21.90 -19.64
C THR A 185 -8.52 -20.60 -19.46
N LEU A 186 -7.21 -20.68 -19.25
CA LEU A 186 -6.31 -19.54 -19.12
C LEU A 186 -5.49 -19.38 -20.39
N VAL A 187 -5.33 -18.13 -20.83
CA VAL A 187 -4.46 -17.74 -21.94
C VAL A 187 -3.62 -16.56 -21.49
N ASP A 188 -2.32 -16.64 -21.70
CA ASP A 188 -1.42 -15.51 -21.47
C ASP A 188 -1.39 -14.64 -22.74
N VAL A 189 -1.77 -13.39 -22.58
CA VAL A 189 -1.72 -12.35 -23.60
C VAL A 189 -0.43 -11.56 -23.36
N VAL A 190 0.56 -11.78 -24.21
CA VAL A 190 1.83 -11.05 -24.17
C VAL A 190 1.69 -9.80 -25.03
N LEU A 191 1.68 -8.66 -24.36
CA LEU A 191 1.51 -7.37 -25.01
C LEU A 191 2.75 -6.98 -25.82
N LYS A 192 2.61 -6.05 -26.76
CA LYS A 192 3.73 -5.53 -27.56
C LYS A 192 4.89 -4.93 -26.73
N GLN A 193 4.63 -4.58 -25.46
CA GLN A 193 5.63 -4.10 -24.50
C GLN A 193 6.22 -5.23 -23.63
N ASP A 194 5.97 -6.49 -23.98
CA ASP A 194 6.34 -7.70 -23.24
C ASP A 194 5.70 -7.85 -21.85
N ASP A 195 4.73 -7.00 -21.49
CA ASP A 195 3.89 -7.24 -20.32
C ASP A 195 2.96 -8.42 -20.56
N VAL A 196 2.73 -9.23 -19.53
CA VAL A 196 1.88 -10.41 -19.60
C VAL A 196 0.60 -10.20 -18.80
N LEU A 197 -0.53 -10.41 -19.48
CA LEU A 197 -1.86 -10.47 -18.88
C LEU A 197 -2.41 -11.90 -19.04
N THR A 198 -2.66 -12.62 -17.96
CA THR A 198 -3.38 -13.89 -18.01
C THR A 198 -4.87 -13.62 -18.01
N LEU A 199 -5.58 -14.05 -19.05
CA LEU A 199 -7.05 -14.00 -19.15
C LEU A 199 -7.62 -15.39 -18.87
N ALA A 200 -8.54 -15.49 -17.92
CA ALA A 200 -9.28 -16.70 -17.58
C ALA A 200 -10.70 -16.64 -18.15
N ILE A 201 -11.12 -17.72 -18.81
CA ILE A 201 -12.41 -17.86 -19.48
C ILE A 201 -13.13 -19.05 -18.87
N ARG A 202 -14.36 -18.88 -18.43
CA ARG A 202 -15.15 -19.90 -17.71
C ARG A 202 -16.10 -20.66 -18.65
N PRO A 203 -15.86 -21.96 -18.96
CA PRO A 203 -16.85 -22.81 -19.59
C PRO A 203 -18.05 -23.07 -18.65
N PRO A 204 -19.27 -23.33 -19.16
CA PRO A 204 -19.64 -23.30 -20.59
C PRO A 204 -20.02 -21.91 -21.09
N SER A 205 -20.10 -20.89 -20.24
CA SER A 205 -20.53 -19.54 -20.63
C SER A 205 -19.55 -18.86 -21.57
N ASN A 206 -18.27 -19.21 -21.50
CA ASN A 206 -17.14 -18.54 -22.17
C ASN A 206 -16.97 -17.06 -21.81
N LEU A 207 -17.59 -16.60 -20.72
CA LEU A 207 -17.34 -15.27 -20.19
C LEU A 207 -15.96 -15.21 -19.52
N PRO A 208 -15.23 -14.10 -19.64
CA PRO A 208 -14.06 -13.84 -18.81
C PRO A 208 -14.40 -13.95 -17.32
N GLU A 209 -13.61 -14.70 -16.57
CA GLU A 209 -13.79 -14.87 -15.14
C GLU A 209 -12.90 -13.94 -14.33
N PHE A 210 -11.64 -13.84 -14.75
CA PHE A 210 -10.68 -12.94 -14.16
C PHE A 210 -9.55 -12.60 -15.14
N VAL A 211 -8.84 -11.54 -14.82
CA VAL A 211 -7.51 -11.27 -15.34
C VAL A 211 -6.50 -11.32 -14.23
N ARG A 212 -5.26 -11.71 -14.57
CA ARG A 212 -4.13 -11.78 -13.63
C ARG A 212 -2.91 -11.16 -14.26
N TRP A 213 -2.16 -10.39 -13.50
CA TRP A 213 -0.88 -9.82 -13.93
C TRP A 213 0.05 -9.62 -12.74
N VAL A 214 1.36 -9.50 -13.01
CA VAL A 214 2.39 -9.29 -12.00
C VAL A 214 2.88 -7.85 -12.10
N GLY A 215 3.03 -7.18 -10.96
CA GLY A 215 3.57 -5.84 -10.89
C GLY A 215 4.57 -5.67 -9.74
N PRO A 216 5.53 -4.75 -9.90
CA PRO A 216 6.41 -4.38 -8.80
C PRO A 216 5.62 -3.73 -7.68
N GLN A 217 6.02 -3.98 -6.44
CA GLN A 217 5.45 -3.35 -5.27
C GLN A 217 6.56 -3.06 -4.27
N ILE A 218 6.72 -1.79 -3.89
CA ILE A 218 7.88 -1.31 -3.14
C ILE A 218 8.12 -2.07 -1.83
N ASN A 219 7.07 -2.36 -1.08
CA ASN A 219 7.17 -3.04 0.21
C ASN A 219 7.26 -4.56 0.08
N LEU A 220 6.73 -5.12 -1.01
CA LEU A 220 6.54 -6.56 -1.19
C LEU A 220 7.44 -7.15 -2.31
N GLY A 221 8.25 -6.32 -2.97
CA GLY A 221 9.03 -6.69 -4.14
C GLY A 221 8.17 -6.78 -5.40
N GLU A 222 7.34 -7.81 -5.52
CA GLU A 222 6.30 -7.90 -6.54
C GLU A 222 5.05 -8.56 -5.98
N VAL A 223 3.91 -8.29 -6.61
CA VAL A 223 2.62 -8.92 -6.29
C VAL A 223 1.91 -9.38 -7.54
N VAL A 224 1.12 -10.45 -7.39
CA VAL A 224 0.20 -10.93 -8.39
C VAL A 224 -1.17 -10.32 -8.15
N TYR A 225 -1.61 -9.48 -9.06
CA TYR A 225 -2.95 -8.88 -9.06
C TYR A 225 -3.92 -9.83 -9.76
N THR A 226 -5.04 -10.16 -9.13
CA THR A 226 -6.12 -10.95 -9.74
C THR A 226 -7.42 -10.17 -9.63
N THR A 227 -7.94 -9.68 -10.77
CA THR A 227 -9.24 -9.00 -10.84
C THR A 227 -10.28 -9.95 -11.40
N ARG A 228 -11.27 -10.31 -10.57
CA ARG A 228 -12.42 -11.16 -10.92
C ARG A 228 -13.60 -10.31 -11.36
N PHE A 229 -14.39 -10.87 -12.27
CA PHE A 229 -15.59 -10.28 -12.85
C PHE A 229 -16.81 -11.10 -12.47
N PHE A 230 -17.92 -10.42 -12.15
CA PHE A 230 -19.17 -11.11 -11.81
C PHE A 230 -20.40 -10.25 -12.10
N GLY A 231 -21.57 -10.91 -12.17
CA GLY A 231 -22.85 -10.25 -12.42
C GLY A 231 -22.92 -9.63 -13.81
N TYR A 232 -22.62 -10.41 -14.86
CA TYR A 232 -22.68 -9.91 -16.22
C TYR A 232 -24.11 -9.55 -16.61
N GLU A 233 -24.28 -8.35 -17.17
CA GLU A 233 -25.53 -7.82 -17.70
C GLU A 233 -25.30 -7.17 -19.07
N ARG A 234 -26.40 -7.01 -19.84
CA ARG A 234 -26.33 -6.56 -21.22
C ARG A 234 -26.49 -5.04 -21.36
N PHE A 235 -25.45 -4.38 -21.85
CA PHE A 235 -25.42 -2.93 -22.14
C PHE A 235 -25.03 -2.69 -23.60
N ALA A 236 -25.88 -2.05 -24.38
CA ALA A 236 -25.64 -1.72 -25.79
C ALA A 236 -25.11 -2.91 -26.64
N GLY A 237 -25.60 -4.12 -26.35
CA GLY A 237 -25.22 -5.35 -27.04
C GLY A 237 -23.93 -6.01 -26.54
N LEU A 238 -23.32 -5.50 -25.48
CA LEU A 238 -22.15 -6.10 -24.82
C LEU A 238 -22.58 -6.73 -23.49
N GLU A 239 -21.97 -7.85 -23.12
CA GLU A 239 -22.06 -8.42 -21.76
C GLU A 239 -20.97 -7.74 -20.90
N LEU A 240 -21.36 -6.95 -19.88
CA LEU A 240 -20.48 -6.20 -19.01
C LEU A 240 -20.70 -6.58 -17.55
N PRO A 241 -19.63 -6.75 -16.73
CA PRO A 241 -19.79 -7.16 -15.33
C PRO A 241 -20.27 -5.99 -14.46
N MET A 242 -21.22 -6.28 -13.56
CA MET A 242 -21.69 -5.34 -12.56
C MET A 242 -20.74 -5.24 -11.35
N GLY A 243 -19.83 -6.18 -11.22
CA GLY A 243 -18.88 -6.19 -10.11
C GLY A 243 -17.48 -6.63 -10.51
N TYR A 244 -16.51 -6.03 -9.82
CA TYR A 244 -15.09 -6.37 -9.93
C TYR A 244 -14.51 -6.50 -8.54
N THR A 245 -13.71 -7.55 -8.29
CA THR A 245 -12.90 -7.64 -7.08
C THR A 245 -11.46 -7.90 -7.44
N THR A 246 -10.54 -7.12 -6.86
CA THR A 246 -9.11 -7.35 -7.03
C THR A 246 -8.50 -7.84 -5.73
N ARG A 247 -7.75 -8.93 -5.80
CA ARG A 247 -6.94 -9.48 -4.71
C ARG A 247 -5.48 -9.49 -5.11
N PHE A 248 -4.61 -9.41 -4.10
CA PHE A 248 -3.19 -9.67 -4.24
C PHE A 248 -2.90 -11.11 -3.80
N ASP A 249 -1.78 -11.66 -4.23
CA ASP A 249 -1.25 -12.91 -3.69
C ASP A 249 -0.64 -12.73 -2.29
N TRP A 250 -0.48 -11.49 -1.83
CA TRP A 250 -0.20 -11.14 -0.45
C TRP A 250 -1.51 -10.95 0.31
N ARG A 251 -1.72 -11.75 1.38
CA ARG A 251 -2.97 -11.78 2.16
C ARG A 251 -4.19 -11.92 1.25
N PRO A 252 -4.28 -13.07 0.52
CA PRO A 252 -5.26 -13.25 -0.57
C PRO A 252 -6.71 -13.33 -0.10
N GLU A 253 -6.96 -13.45 1.20
CA GLU A 253 -8.29 -13.35 1.81
C GLU A 253 -8.85 -11.92 1.75
N VAL A 254 -8.00 -10.91 1.58
CA VAL A 254 -8.40 -9.51 1.51
C VAL A 254 -8.73 -9.11 0.08
N GLU A 255 -9.93 -8.61 -0.13
CA GLU A 255 -10.32 -7.95 -1.38
C GLU A 255 -9.82 -6.51 -1.35
N GLN A 256 -8.72 -6.28 -2.03
CA GLN A 256 -8.01 -5.00 -2.01
C GLN A 256 -8.79 -3.88 -2.68
N VAL A 257 -9.54 -4.24 -3.75
CA VAL A 257 -10.42 -3.32 -4.49
C VAL A 257 -11.72 -4.02 -4.78
N LYS A 258 -12.83 -3.35 -4.51
CA LYS A 258 -14.17 -3.73 -4.95
C LYS A 258 -14.74 -2.60 -5.77
N ILE A 259 -15.26 -2.90 -6.94
CA ILE A 259 -15.94 -1.93 -7.80
C ILE A 259 -17.32 -2.47 -8.10
N TYR A 260 -18.32 -1.63 -7.98
CA TYR A 260 -19.71 -1.90 -8.32
C TYR A 260 -20.14 -0.94 -9.41
N ALA A 261 -20.55 -1.47 -10.55
CA ALA A 261 -21.07 -0.68 -11.65
C ALA A 261 -22.58 -0.46 -11.46
N ASP A 262 -23.00 0.81 -11.49
CA ASP A 262 -24.43 1.14 -11.57
C ASP A 262 -24.88 1.20 -13.03
N ASN A 263 -24.00 1.66 -13.91
CA ASN A 263 -24.31 1.85 -15.32
C ASN A 263 -23.05 1.84 -16.19
N TYR A 264 -23.27 1.62 -17.48
CA TYR A 264 -22.27 1.74 -18.52
C TYR A 264 -22.76 2.67 -19.65
N LEU A 265 -21.90 3.57 -20.07
CA LEU A 265 -22.07 4.30 -21.32
C LEU A 265 -21.13 3.68 -22.36
N VAL A 266 -21.68 3.32 -23.52
CA VAL A 266 -20.95 2.67 -24.59
C VAL A 266 -20.99 3.55 -25.84
N ASP A 267 -19.84 3.81 -26.45
CA ASP A 267 -19.66 4.70 -27.60
C ASP A 267 -20.26 6.10 -27.43
N ALA A 268 -20.35 6.55 -26.17
CA ALA A 268 -20.83 7.88 -25.82
C ALA A 268 -19.79 8.97 -26.16
N ALA A 269 -20.24 10.22 -26.15
CA ALA A 269 -19.31 11.35 -26.22
C ALA A 269 -18.49 11.41 -24.93
N ILE A 270 -17.18 11.53 -25.06
CA ILE A 270 -16.21 11.68 -23.95
C ILE A 270 -15.32 12.89 -24.23
N ASP A 271 -14.73 13.46 -23.18
CA ASP A 271 -13.71 14.50 -23.30
C ASP A 271 -12.44 13.91 -23.93
N ASP A 272 -11.58 14.78 -24.49
CA ASP A 272 -10.24 14.35 -24.93
C ASP A 272 -9.39 13.93 -23.73
N LEU A 273 -8.95 12.69 -23.74
CA LEU A 273 -8.11 12.11 -22.70
C LEU A 273 -6.61 12.17 -23.03
N ALA A 274 -6.21 13.02 -23.98
CA ALA A 274 -4.80 13.18 -24.32
C ALA A 274 -3.98 13.67 -23.11
N ALA A 275 -2.78 13.10 -22.96
CA ALA A 275 -1.85 13.55 -21.93
C ALA A 275 -1.41 15.00 -22.17
N PRO A 276 -1.15 15.77 -21.09
CA PRO A 276 -0.64 17.13 -21.23
C PRO A 276 0.75 17.14 -21.88
N SER A 277 1.08 18.26 -22.55
CA SER A 277 2.42 18.44 -23.15
C SER A 277 3.52 18.32 -22.09
N ALA A 278 4.74 17.94 -22.49
CA ALA A 278 5.89 17.76 -21.59
C ALA A 278 6.30 19.06 -20.85
N SER A 279 5.92 20.23 -21.41
CA SER A 279 6.20 21.55 -20.82
C SER A 279 5.23 21.96 -19.70
N ALA A 280 4.12 21.23 -19.51
CA ALA A 280 3.28 21.43 -18.33
C ALA A 280 4.12 21.00 -17.12
N ALA A 281 4.66 21.98 -16.38
CA ALA A 281 5.44 21.72 -15.18
C ALA A 281 4.69 20.73 -14.31
N ALA A 282 5.38 19.71 -13.85
CA ALA A 282 4.85 18.80 -12.85
C ALA A 282 4.57 19.62 -11.59
N ASN A 283 3.42 20.29 -11.56
CA ASN A 283 2.85 20.73 -10.31
C ASN A 283 2.48 19.43 -9.59
N THR A 284 3.44 18.93 -8.85
CA THR A 284 3.25 17.88 -7.86
C THR A 284 2.40 18.45 -6.75
N GLY A 285 1.16 18.82 -7.11
CA GLY A 285 0.10 18.97 -6.14
C GLY A 285 0.05 17.63 -5.43
N ARG A 286 0.34 17.63 -4.15
CA ARG A 286 0.20 16.50 -3.24
C ARG A 286 -1.12 15.81 -3.58
N GLY A 287 -1.04 14.72 -4.33
CA GLY A 287 -2.11 13.75 -4.32
C GLY A 287 -2.26 13.38 -2.86
N GLY A 288 -3.44 13.66 -2.29
CA GLY A 288 -3.70 13.48 -0.88
C GLY A 288 -3.69 12.02 -0.45
N GLY A 289 -2.53 11.42 -0.45
CA GLY A 289 -2.16 10.32 0.39
C GLY A 289 -1.30 10.94 1.48
N ARG A 290 -1.76 10.89 2.70
CA ARG A 290 -0.97 11.16 3.89
C ARG A 290 0.09 10.08 4.05
N GLY A 291 1.05 10.09 3.24
CA GLY A 291 2.37 9.62 3.45
C GLY A 291 3.19 10.81 3.04
N GLY A 292 3.66 11.57 3.98
CA GLY A 292 4.51 12.71 3.71
C GLY A 292 5.83 12.24 3.14
N ALA A 293 5.82 11.76 1.90
CA ALA A 293 7.03 11.68 1.13
C ALA A 293 7.57 13.11 1.03
N GLY A 294 8.31 13.53 2.00
CA GLY A 294 9.15 14.69 1.91
C GLY A 294 9.92 14.56 0.61
N GLY A 295 9.53 15.34 -0.38
CA GLY A 295 10.06 15.47 -1.71
C GLY A 295 10.87 14.28 -2.25
N LEU A 296 10.20 13.33 -2.90
CA LEU A 296 10.84 12.17 -3.56
C LEU A 296 11.86 12.54 -4.66
N GLY A 297 12.26 13.77 -4.78
CA GLY A 297 13.18 14.27 -5.81
C GLY A 297 14.05 15.46 -5.43
N GLY A 298 13.97 15.95 -4.19
CA GLY A 298 14.81 17.06 -3.73
C GLY A 298 16.20 16.62 -3.27
N PRO A 299 17.13 17.57 -3.02
CA PRO A 299 18.44 17.28 -2.46
C PRO A 299 18.30 16.57 -1.11
N ILE A 300 19.32 15.80 -0.76
CA ILE A 300 19.44 15.20 0.57
C ILE A 300 20.25 16.15 1.45
N ASP A 301 19.56 16.77 2.39
CA ASP A 301 20.19 17.61 3.39
C ASP A 301 20.32 16.86 4.71
N VAL A 302 21.44 17.04 5.39
CA VAL A 302 21.71 16.47 6.72
C VAL A 302 21.75 17.62 7.72
N THR A 303 20.85 17.60 8.68
CA THR A 303 20.71 18.63 9.71
C THR A 303 21.08 18.06 11.07
N PRO A 304 22.07 18.61 11.79
CA PRO A 304 22.37 18.21 13.16
C PRO A 304 21.21 18.59 14.09
N MET A 305 20.76 17.64 14.88
CA MET A 305 19.69 17.83 15.85
C MET A 305 20.23 17.98 17.27
N ALA A 306 21.26 17.22 17.59
CA ALA A 306 22.00 17.24 18.85
C ALA A 306 23.36 16.57 18.64
N ARG A 307 24.21 16.52 19.66
CA ARG A 307 25.46 15.76 19.59
C ARG A 307 25.17 14.29 19.32
N GLY A 308 25.72 13.75 18.24
CA GLY A 308 25.52 12.36 17.82
C GLY A 308 24.13 12.05 17.24
N VAL A 309 23.33 13.06 16.91
CA VAL A 309 22.00 12.87 16.33
C VAL A 309 21.78 13.83 15.15
N TRP A 310 21.42 13.29 14.00
CA TRP A 310 21.15 14.08 12.78
C TRP A 310 19.81 13.67 12.18
N ARG A 311 19.22 14.61 11.44
CA ARG A 311 18.04 14.37 10.61
C ARG A 311 18.40 14.51 9.15
N ILE A 312 18.01 13.50 8.35
CA ILE A 312 18.12 13.53 6.89
C ILE A 312 16.76 13.96 6.32
N THR A 313 16.80 14.70 5.21
CA THR A 313 15.59 15.13 4.50
C THR A 313 14.65 13.95 4.22
N GLY A 314 13.38 14.08 4.60
CA GLY A 314 12.38 13.03 4.51
C GLY A 314 12.06 12.35 5.84
N GLY A 315 12.79 12.69 6.93
CA GLY A 315 12.44 12.26 8.27
C GLY A 315 13.34 11.18 8.88
N THR A 316 14.20 10.52 8.12
CA THR A 316 15.15 9.55 8.69
C THR A 316 16.09 10.24 9.69
N MET A 317 16.20 9.64 10.87
CA MET A 317 17.19 10.07 11.85
C MET A 317 18.41 9.17 11.84
N VAL A 318 19.57 9.74 12.15
CA VAL A 318 20.84 9.02 12.32
C VAL A 318 21.31 9.22 13.75
N ILE A 319 21.61 8.13 14.43
CA ILE A 319 22.08 8.11 15.81
C ILE A 319 23.45 7.44 15.84
N GLU A 320 24.44 8.17 16.37
CA GLU A 320 25.84 7.74 16.46
C GLU A 320 26.12 7.05 17.79
N PHE A 321 26.62 5.83 17.69
CA PHE A 321 27.20 5.07 18.79
C PHE A 321 28.74 5.07 18.71
N ALA A 322 29.41 4.43 19.66
CA ALA A 322 30.86 4.44 19.72
C ALA A 322 31.54 3.87 18.45
N ASP A 323 30.97 2.79 17.89
CA ASP A 323 31.54 2.03 16.77
C ASP A 323 30.65 1.94 15.54
N HIS A 324 29.41 2.40 15.59
CA HIS A 324 28.45 2.33 14.50
C HIS A 324 27.44 3.48 14.51
N MET A 325 26.61 3.50 13.47
CA MET A 325 25.43 4.37 13.37
C MET A 325 24.16 3.54 13.18
N THR A 326 23.06 3.99 13.81
CA THR A 326 21.73 3.42 13.69
C THR A 326 20.80 4.43 13.03
N LEU A 327 19.99 3.97 12.07
CA LEU A 327 18.92 4.78 11.48
C LEU A 327 17.64 4.62 12.27
N PHE A 328 16.81 5.67 12.29
CA PHE A 328 15.42 5.60 12.69
C PHE A 328 14.58 6.00 11.49
N GLU A 329 13.74 5.09 11.01
CA GLU A 329 12.96 5.10 9.77
C GLU A 329 13.75 5.00 8.48
N VAL A 330 13.13 4.36 7.51
CA VAL A 330 13.63 4.23 6.13
C VAL A 330 12.44 4.36 5.16
N ASP A 331 11.85 5.55 5.13
CA ASP A 331 10.74 5.87 4.24
C ASP A 331 11.24 6.33 2.87
N GLY A 332 10.59 5.89 1.80
CA GLY A 332 10.79 6.37 0.44
C GLY A 332 10.94 5.30 -0.64
N GLN A 333 11.16 5.74 -1.86
CA GLN A 333 11.45 4.86 -3.00
C GLN A 333 12.85 4.24 -2.86
N PRO A 334 13.12 3.02 -3.38
CA PRO A 334 14.40 2.34 -3.21
C PRO A 334 15.63 3.20 -3.55
N ALA A 335 15.61 3.92 -4.66
CA ALA A 335 16.70 4.80 -5.04
C ALA A 335 16.93 5.93 -4.03
N ARG A 336 15.86 6.43 -3.41
CA ARG A 336 15.94 7.46 -2.36
C ARG A 336 16.55 6.90 -1.09
N ILE A 337 16.12 5.69 -0.69
CA ILE A 337 16.65 5.03 0.50
C ILE A 337 18.15 4.77 0.38
N LYS A 338 18.64 4.35 -0.79
CA LYS A 338 20.09 4.25 -1.04
C LYS A 338 20.80 5.57 -0.79
N GLN A 339 20.28 6.67 -1.35
CA GLN A 339 20.87 7.99 -1.13
C GLN A 339 20.86 8.40 0.35
N VAL A 340 19.79 8.06 1.09
CA VAL A 340 19.70 8.32 2.54
C VAL A 340 20.76 7.52 3.30
N ILE A 341 20.89 6.22 3.02
CA ILE A 341 21.91 5.37 3.65
C ILE A 341 23.34 5.86 3.31
N GLU A 342 23.57 6.25 2.06
CA GLU A 342 24.85 6.84 1.64
C GLU A 342 25.14 8.18 2.32
N ALA A 343 24.12 9.02 2.49
CA ALA A 343 24.26 10.27 3.22
C ALA A 343 24.58 10.04 4.70
N ALA A 344 23.90 9.08 5.33
CA ALA A 344 24.20 8.67 6.70
C ALA A 344 25.65 8.22 6.86
N ARG A 345 26.14 7.36 5.95
CA ARG A 345 27.54 6.87 5.95
C ARG A 345 28.58 8.01 5.83
N LYS A 346 28.21 9.13 5.24
CA LYS A 346 29.10 10.30 5.09
C LYS A 346 29.16 11.20 6.33
N ILE A 347 28.23 11.06 7.26
CA ILE A 347 28.20 11.87 8.50
C ILE A 347 29.44 11.57 9.35
N VAL A 348 29.69 10.29 9.61
CA VAL A 348 30.88 9.81 10.32
C VAL A 348 31.51 8.66 9.52
N PRO A 349 32.37 8.95 8.53
CA PRO A 349 32.87 7.92 7.58
C PRO A 349 33.60 6.73 8.23
N ALA A 350 34.11 6.92 9.45
CA ALA A 350 34.80 5.85 10.19
C ALA A 350 33.84 4.83 10.85
N LYS A 351 32.53 5.10 10.86
CA LYS A 351 31.54 4.27 11.53
C LYS A 351 30.53 3.73 10.51
N PRO A 352 30.35 2.39 10.46
CA PRO A 352 29.36 1.79 9.58
C PRO A 352 27.92 2.08 10.05
N VAL A 353 26.99 2.17 9.11
CA VAL A 353 25.55 2.08 9.38
C VAL A 353 25.21 0.60 9.45
N THR A 354 24.76 0.10 10.59
CA THR A 354 24.55 -1.33 10.83
C THR A 354 23.13 -1.71 11.21
N GLN A 355 22.32 -0.75 11.62
CA GLN A 355 21.00 -1.00 12.17
C GLN A 355 19.99 0.03 11.65
N VAL A 356 18.74 -0.39 11.62
CA VAL A 356 17.59 0.49 11.40
C VAL A 356 16.48 0.18 12.39
N ILE A 357 15.97 1.20 13.06
CA ILE A 357 14.77 1.15 13.87
C ILE A 357 13.60 1.54 12.97
N VAL A 358 12.59 0.69 12.87
CA VAL A 358 11.34 0.98 12.16
C VAL A 358 10.26 1.14 13.21
N SER A 359 9.65 2.33 13.29
CA SER A 359 8.72 2.66 14.36
C SER A 359 7.49 1.76 14.35
N HIS A 360 6.91 1.52 13.18
CA HIS A 360 5.75 0.66 13.01
C HIS A 360 5.63 0.11 11.58
N HIS A 361 4.62 -0.71 11.34
CA HIS A 361 4.49 -1.49 10.11
C HIS A 361 3.92 -0.74 8.91
N HIS A 362 3.41 0.46 9.07
CA HIS A 362 2.81 1.19 7.96
C HIS A 362 3.80 1.39 6.80
N PHE A 363 3.28 1.30 5.57
CA PHE A 363 4.13 1.25 4.37
C PHE A 363 4.90 2.54 4.10
N ASP A 364 4.41 3.66 4.57
CA ASP A 364 5.10 4.94 4.55
C ASP A 364 6.24 5.06 5.58
N HIS A 365 6.33 4.14 6.55
CA HIS A 365 7.45 4.01 7.51
C HIS A 365 8.37 2.84 7.18
N SER A 366 7.86 1.84 6.51
CA SER A 366 8.57 0.60 6.20
C SER A 366 8.90 0.41 4.72
N SER A 367 8.65 1.40 3.86
CA SER A 367 8.83 1.27 2.40
C SER A 367 10.28 1.00 1.97
N GLY A 368 11.26 1.43 2.75
CA GLY A 368 12.67 1.16 2.52
C GLY A 368 13.20 -0.11 3.18
N LEU A 369 12.35 -0.91 3.83
CA LEU A 369 12.80 -2.08 4.59
C LEU A 369 13.54 -3.10 3.73
N ARG A 370 13.05 -3.38 2.52
CA ARG A 370 13.70 -4.33 1.61
C ARG A 370 15.10 -3.84 1.21
N GLU A 371 15.25 -2.55 0.98
CA GLU A 371 16.55 -1.94 0.67
C GLU A 371 17.49 -1.96 1.89
N ALA A 372 16.99 -1.64 3.09
CA ALA A 372 17.78 -1.70 4.31
C ALA A 372 18.32 -3.12 4.57
N VAL A 373 17.51 -4.16 4.34
CA VAL A 373 17.93 -5.56 4.43
C VAL A 373 18.91 -5.92 3.32
N ALA A 374 18.72 -5.42 2.09
CA ALA A 374 19.65 -5.60 1.00
C ALA A 374 21.03 -5.00 1.31
N GLU A 375 21.08 -3.88 2.01
CA GLU A 375 22.29 -3.23 2.52
C GLU A 375 22.90 -3.91 3.75
N GLY A 376 22.21 -4.90 4.33
CA GLY A 376 22.68 -5.71 5.47
C GLY A 376 22.40 -5.11 6.82
N LEU A 377 21.46 -4.17 6.92
CA LEU A 377 21.09 -3.57 8.20
C LEU A 377 20.26 -4.56 9.04
N THR A 378 20.55 -4.57 10.35
CA THR A 378 19.71 -5.26 11.33
C THR A 378 18.47 -4.41 11.63
N VAL A 379 17.30 -5.00 11.51
CA VAL A 379 16.01 -4.33 11.75
C VAL A 379 15.62 -4.45 13.22
N ILE A 380 15.27 -3.34 13.85
CA ILE A 380 14.78 -3.27 15.23
C ILE A 380 13.36 -2.70 15.20
N SER A 381 12.39 -3.41 15.75
CA SER A 381 11.00 -2.93 15.83
C SER A 381 10.21 -3.70 16.89
N ARG A 382 8.96 -3.28 17.12
CA ARG A 382 8.02 -4.05 17.94
C ARG A 382 7.94 -5.49 17.44
N ARG A 383 7.86 -6.44 18.38
CA ARG A 383 7.85 -7.89 18.10
C ARG A 383 6.84 -8.26 17.02
N ASP A 384 5.63 -7.73 17.11
CA ASP A 384 4.53 -8.11 16.23
C ASP A 384 4.70 -7.57 14.79
N ASN A 385 5.44 -6.47 14.61
CA ASN A 385 5.83 -6.00 13.28
C ASN A 385 6.72 -7.01 12.53
N GLY A 386 7.43 -7.87 13.26
CA GLY A 386 8.25 -8.92 12.66
C GLY A 386 7.47 -9.90 11.78
N VAL A 387 6.15 -10.03 11.94
CA VAL A 387 5.30 -10.86 11.08
C VAL A 387 5.24 -10.26 9.68
N ILE A 388 4.75 -9.03 9.56
CA ILE A 388 4.61 -8.36 8.27
C ILE A 388 5.98 -8.04 7.64
N PHE A 389 7.01 -7.75 8.43
CA PHE A 389 8.36 -7.50 7.92
C PHE A 389 8.97 -8.76 7.30
N ARG A 390 8.69 -9.95 7.83
CA ARG A 390 9.05 -11.21 7.18
C ARG A 390 8.24 -11.41 5.90
N GLU A 391 6.92 -11.19 5.94
CA GLU A 391 6.11 -11.24 4.72
C GLU A 391 6.69 -10.34 3.62
N MET A 392 7.16 -9.14 3.95
CA MET A 392 7.76 -8.20 3.02
C MET A 392 9.12 -8.68 2.50
N THR A 393 10.01 -9.13 3.39
CA THR A 393 11.42 -9.39 3.05
C THR A 393 11.69 -10.80 2.55
N GLU A 394 10.81 -11.78 2.80
CA GLU A 394 10.94 -13.16 2.33
C GLU A 394 10.27 -13.38 0.96
N ARG A 395 9.50 -12.42 0.46
CA ARG A 395 8.87 -12.53 -0.86
C ARG A 395 9.92 -12.46 -1.96
N ALA A 396 9.81 -13.43 -2.88
CA ALA A 396 10.57 -13.39 -4.12
C ALA A 396 10.01 -12.34 -5.09
N ALA A 397 10.87 -11.79 -5.92
CA ALA A 397 10.52 -10.86 -6.99
C ALA A 397 11.19 -11.30 -8.31
N PRO A 398 10.78 -12.45 -8.88
CA PRO A 398 11.48 -13.02 -10.03
C PRO A 398 11.29 -12.23 -11.33
N HIS A 399 10.18 -11.49 -11.49
CA HIS A 399 9.90 -10.68 -12.68
C HIS A 399 10.45 -9.25 -12.55
N PHE A 400 10.45 -8.71 -11.34
CA PHE A 400 10.92 -7.36 -11.03
C PHE A 400 11.94 -7.39 -9.90
N PRO A 401 13.12 -8.00 -10.11
CA PRO A 401 14.08 -8.23 -9.03
C PRO A 401 14.65 -6.90 -8.51
N ASP A 402 14.28 -6.57 -7.28
CA ASP A 402 14.87 -5.49 -6.50
C ASP A 402 16.23 -5.89 -5.91
N ASP A 403 16.86 -5.01 -5.16
CA ASP A 403 18.19 -5.28 -4.64
C ASP A 403 18.20 -6.35 -3.54
N LEU A 404 17.10 -6.49 -2.79
CA LEU A 404 16.98 -7.60 -1.84
C LEU A 404 16.93 -8.96 -2.56
N ALA A 405 16.10 -9.07 -3.60
CA ALA A 405 16.01 -10.28 -4.41
C ALA A 405 17.37 -10.63 -5.05
N LYS A 406 18.12 -9.63 -5.54
CA LYS A 406 19.47 -9.81 -6.12
C LYS A 406 20.51 -10.20 -5.08
N SER A 407 20.46 -9.60 -3.89
CA SER A 407 21.44 -9.88 -2.83
C SER A 407 21.27 -11.24 -2.17
N GLY A 408 20.03 -11.76 -2.16
CA GLY A 408 19.66 -12.99 -1.46
C GLY A 408 19.79 -12.91 0.06
N ARG A 409 19.99 -11.72 0.62
CA ARG A 409 20.12 -11.52 2.07
C ARG A 409 18.81 -11.82 2.80
N LYS A 410 18.94 -12.21 4.06
CA LYS A 410 17.81 -12.44 4.97
C LYS A 410 17.77 -11.36 6.02
N MET A 411 16.57 -10.98 6.45
CA MET A 411 16.37 -10.02 7.52
C MET A 411 16.90 -10.58 8.85
N THR A 412 17.79 -9.83 9.49
CA THR A 412 18.09 -9.97 10.91
C THR A 412 17.17 -9.05 11.69
N PHE A 413 16.43 -9.59 12.66
CA PHE A 413 15.40 -8.87 13.39
C PHE A 413 15.63 -8.91 14.90
N ILE A 414 15.68 -7.75 15.54
CA ILE A 414 15.71 -7.58 16.99
C ILE A 414 14.33 -7.13 17.44
N PRO A 415 13.57 -8.00 18.14
CA PRO A 415 12.24 -7.65 18.64
C PRO A 415 12.31 -6.79 19.89
N VAL A 416 11.48 -5.76 19.94
CA VAL A 416 11.23 -4.97 21.14
C VAL A 416 9.86 -5.35 21.70
N ASP A 417 9.80 -5.73 22.98
CA ASP A 417 8.53 -6.01 23.68
C ASP A 417 7.93 -4.70 24.21
N ASP A 418 8.22 -4.32 25.42
CA ASP A 418 7.77 -3.05 26.00
C ASP A 418 8.89 -1.99 25.98
N HIS A 419 10.12 -2.43 26.21
CA HIS A 419 11.29 -1.56 26.29
C HIS A 419 12.54 -2.30 25.83
N LEU A 420 13.41 -1.60 25.11
CA LEU A 420 14.77 -2.03 24.78
C LEU A 420 15.70 -0.82 24.89
N GLN A 421 16.76 -0.94 25.67
CA GLN A 421 17.80 0.08 25.72
C GLN A 421 18.97 -0.30 24.81
N LEU A 422 19.29 0.57 23.85
CA LEU A 422 20.54 0.56 23.10
C LEU A 422 21.51 1.50 23.80
N LYS A 423 22.67 0.97 24.22
CA LYS A 423 23.60 1.76 25.03
C LYS A 423 25.04 1.36 24.83
N ASP A 424 25.91 2.36 24.72
CA ASP A 424 27.35 2.21 24.83
C ASP A 424 27.97 3.34 25.67
N SER A 425 29.28 3.59 25.51
CA SER A 425 29.99 4.64 26.25
C SER A 425 29.66 6.06 25.77
N THR A 426 29.02 6.23 24.62
CA THR A 426 28.82 7.52 23.96
C THR A 426 27.36 7.91 23.81
N MET A 427 26.45 6.92 23.74
CA MET A 427 25.05 7.14 23.47
C MET A 427 24.15 6.18 24.26
N THR A 428 23.02 6.68 24.70
CA THR A 428 21.93 5.88 25.23
C THR A 428 20.65 6.21 24.48
N VAL A 429 19.95 5.19 24.01
CA VAL A 429 18.64 5.30 23.34
C VAL A 429 17.72 4.27 23.95
N ASP A 430 16.62 4.74 24.51
CA ASP A 430 15.55 3.88 25.02
C ASP A 430 14.45 3.77 23.95
N LEU A 431 14.17 2.56 23.50
CA LEU A 431 13.06 2.26 22.61
C LEU A 431 11.87 1.81 23.44
N TYR A 432 10.77 2.53 23.35
CA TYR A 432 9.56 2.23 24.10
C TYR A 432 8.40 1.88 23.19
N HIS A 433 7.62 0.89 23.60
CA HIS A 433 6.31 0.64 23.01
C HIS A 433 5.37 1.82 23.28
N VAL A 434 4.68 2.26 22.24
CA VAL A 434 3.67 3.32 22.32
C VAL A 434 2.38 2.75 22.89
N ILE A 435 1.89 3.30 23.97
CA ILE A 435 0.60 2.94 24.58
C ILE A 435 -0.50 3.92 24.15
N ALA A 436 -1.75 3.47 24.26
CA ALA A 436 -2.96 4.30 24.07
C ALA A 436 -3.02 5.03 22.72
N ASN A 437 -2.54 4.40 21.65
CA ASN A 437 -2.56 4.99 20.32
C ASN A 437 -3.56 4.26 19.41
N ASN A 438 -4.58 4.98 18.92
CA ASN A 438 -5.63 4.42 18.06
C ASN A 438 -5.22 4.34 16.59
N HIS A 439 -4.10 4.96 16.22
CA HIS A 439 -3.56 4.87 14.87
C HIS A 439 -2.89 3.51 14.63
N MET A 440 -2.15 3.03 15.63
CA MET A 440 -1.36 1.79 15.54
C MET A 440 -1.13 1.16 16.92
N ALA A 441 -1.28 -0.16 17.01
CA ALA A 441 -1.09 -0.90 18.25
C ALA A 441 0.39 -1.24 18.53
N ASP A 442 1.20 -1.35 17.49
CA ASP A 442 2.55 -1.92 17.54
C ASP A 442 3.64 -0.93 17.13
N ALA A 443 3.54 0.29 17.66
CA ALA A 443 4.53 1.33 17.41
C ALA A 443 5.61 1.41 18.49
N LEU A 444 6.76 1.95 18.07
CA LEU A 444 7.86 2.37 18.93
C LEU A 444 8.11 3.87 18.79
N PHE A 445 8.60 4.46 19.87
CA PHE A 445 9.38 5.68 19.79
C PHE A 445 10.77 5.47 20.41
N ALA A 446 11.73 6.27 19.98
CA ALA A 446 13.05 6.33 20.57
C ALA A 446 13.13 7.55 21.49
N TYR A 447 13.71 7.37 22.67
CA TYR A 447 14.04 8.44 23.60
C TYR A 447 15.54 8.52 23.80
N VAL A 448 16.10 9.70 23.63
CA VAL A 448 17.51 9.99 23.86
C VAL A 448 17.63 10.80 25.15
N PRO A 449 17.94 10.17 26.32
CA PRO A 449 17.90 10.82 27.64
C PRO A 449 18.84 12.01 27.76
N GLU A 450 20.03 11.91 27.20
CA GLU A 450 21.04 12.98 27.23
C GLU A 450 20.54 14.30 26.61
N HIS A 451 19.65 14.17 25.61
CA HIS A 451 19.11 15.31 24.89
C HIS A 451 17.64 15.58 25.21
N LYS A 452 17.06 14.83 26.14
CA LYS A 452 15.61 14.86 26.47
C LYS A 452 14.74 14.91 25.21
N MET A 453 15.12 14.09 24.23
CA MET A 453 14.56 14.10 22.89
C MET A 453 13.77 12.83 22.61
N ILE A 454 12.53 12.98 22.13
CA ILE A 454 11.76 11.91 21.52
C ILE A 454 11.96 11.96 20.00
N ILE A 455 12.17 10.80 19.39
CA ILE A 455 12.12 10.55 17.94
C ILE A 455 10.98 9.57 17.70
N GLU A 456 10.02 9.93 16.83
CA GLU A 456 8.79 9.15 16.70
C GLU A 456 8.24 9.15 15.27
N GLY A 457 7.42 8.13 14.95
CA GLY A 457 6.69 8.03 13.70
C GLY A 457 5.42 8.89 13.74
N ASP A 458 4.28 8.29 14.08
CA ASP A 458 2.95 8.88 13.98
C ASP A 458 2.26 9.06 15.35
N ILE A 459 3.02 9.46 16.38
CA ILE A 459 2.44 9.67 17.70
C ILE A 459 1.90 11.09 17.83
N ALA A 460 2.70 12.09 17.49
CA ALA A 460 2.30 13.50 17.48
C ALA A 460 2.34 14.01 16.05
N THR A 461 1.26 13.84 15.33
CA THR A 461 1.14 14.23 13.92
C THR A 461 0.21 15.43 13.74
N ALA A 462 0.45 16.17 12.69
CA ALA A 462 -0.18 17.36 12.12
C ALA A 462 -1.26 18.12 12.90
N ALA A 463 -0.94 19.37 13.20
CA ALA A 463 -1.81 20.32 13.87
C ALA A 463 -3.15 20.61 13.15
N GLU A 464 -3.24 20.32 11.85
CA GLU A 464 -4.36 20.74 11.00
C GLU A 464 -5.48 19.70 10.97
N ASP A 465 -5.19 18.48 11.42
CA ASP A 465 -6.11 17.37 11.39
C ASP A 465 -6.76 17.12 12.74
N LEU A 466 -8.01 16.68 12.71
CA LEU A 466 -8.72 16.23 13.89
C LEU A 466 -8.23 14.83 14.24
N GLN A 467 -7.11 14.72 14.96
CA GLN A 467 -6.51 13.45 15.34
C GLN A 467 -6.83 13.09 16.77
N TRP A 468 -7.30 11.86 16.96
CA TRP A 468 -7.67 11.31 18.26
C TRP A 468 -6.49 10.81 19.08
N TRP A 469 -5.41 10.44 18.43
CA TRP A 469 -4.30 9.74 19.09
C TRP A 469 -3.16 10.65 19.52
N GLY A 470 -3.25 11.95 19.22
CA GLY A 470 -2.19 12.90 19.57
C GLY A 470 -1.95 13.03 21.06
N ASP A 471 -2.96 12.80 21.91
CA ASP A 471 -2.84 12.78 23.35
C ASP A 471 -2.00 11.59 23.86
N SER A 472 -1.89 10.51 23.08
CA SER A 472 -1.03 9.38 23.41
C SER A 472 0.43 9.79 23.61
N TRP A 473 0.89 10.88 23.00
CA TRP A 473 2.22 11.43 23.24
C TRP A 473 2.39 11.87 24.71
N LEU A 474 1.41 12.57 25.28
CA LEU A 474 1.41 12.98 26.67
C LEU A 474 1.30 11.77 27.62
N ASP A 475 0.43 10.83 27.29
CA ASP A 475 0.24 9.60 28.07
C ASP A 475 1.52 8.77 28.13
N ASN A 476 2.24 8.64 27.03
CA ASN A 476 3.51 7.90 27.00
C ASN A 476 4.59 8.59 27.84
N ILE A 477 4.72 9.91 27.77
CA ILE A 477 5.66 10.65 28.61
C ILE A 477 5.36 10.44 30.10
N ALA A 478 4.08 10.57 30.47
CA ALA A 478 3.65 10.39 31.84
C ALA A 478 3.86 8.95 32.33
N TYR A 479 3.48 7.96 31.52
CA TYR A 479 3.62 6.54 31.86
C TYR A 479 5.08 6.12 32.00
N ARG A 480 5.96 6.56 31.07
CA ARG A 480 7.39 6.27 31.09
C ARG A 480 8.17 7.13 32.08
N LYS A 481 7.57 8.18 32.62
CA LYS A 481 8.19 9.15 33.57
C LYS A 481 9.47 9.75 33.00
N ILE A 482 9.46 10.09 31.70
CA ILE A 482 10.59 10.69 30.99
C ILE A 482 10.46 12.21 30.93
N GLU A 483 11.60 12.89 30.93
CA GLU A 483 11.68 14.33 30.74
C GLU A 483 11.91 14.64 29.26
N VAL A 484 11.02 15.41 28.65
CA VAL A 484 11.09 15.75 27.21
C VAL A 484 11.17 17.25 27.02
N GLU A 485 12.15 17.68 26.24
CA GLU A 485 12.32 19.07 25.80
C GLU A 485 12.05 19.21 24.30
N ARG A 486 12.28 18.16 23.52
CA ARG A 486 12.16 18.17 22.05
C ARG A 486 11.48 16.92 21.52
N ASN A 487 10.61 17.11 20.54
CA ASN A 487 10.03 16.06 19.72
C ASN A 487 10.52 16.15 18.28
N VAL A 488 10.95 15.03 17.69
CA VAL A 488 11.42 14.94 16.31
C VAL A 488 10.58 13.92 15.58
N PRO A 489 9.45 14.35 14.99
CA PRO A 489 8.58 13.47 14.23
C PRO A 489 9.14 13.23 12.82
N VAL A 490 8.83 12.09 12.24
CA VAL A 490 9.22 11.73 10.87
C VAL A 490 8.52 12.65 9.86
N HIS A 491 7.21 12.84 9.99
CA HIS A 491 6.38 13.54 9.00
C HIS A 491 6.31 15.05 9.16
N MET A 492 6.87 15.61 10.21
CA MET A 492 6.78 17.04 10.52
C MET A 492 8.14 17.66 10.85
N THR A 493 8.14 18.96 11.05
CA THR A 493 9.32 19.66 11.58
C THR A 493 9.52 19.36 13.07
N PRO A 494 10.77 19.29 13.55
CA PRO A 494 11.05 19.18 14.98
C PRO A 494 10.39 20.30 15.78
N MET A 495 9.88 19.96 16.95
CA MET A 495 9.13 20.84 17.84
C MET A 495 9.67 20.79 19.26
N THR A 496 9.53 21.88 19.99
CA THR A 496 9.69 21.89 21.43
C THR A 496 8.50 21.16 22.10
N ARG A 497 8.69 20.74 23.35
CA ARG A 497 7.62 20.12 24.15
C ARG A 497 6.37 20.99 24.20
N ASP A 498 6.52 22.30 24.40
CA ASP A 498 5.38 23.21 24.53
C ASP A 498 4.61 23.38 23.21
N GLU A 499 5.31 23.36 22.07
CA GLU A 499 4.69 23.36 20.74
C GLU A 499 3.89 22.09 20.52
N VAL A 500 4.41 20.91 20.92
CA VAL A 500 3.66 19.64 20.83
C VAL A 500 2.41 19.69 21.72
N ILE A 501 2.54 20.13 22.96
CA ILE A 501 1.40 20.25 23.89
C ILE A 501 0.32 21.17 23.31
N LYS A 502 0.73 22.32 22.78
CA LYS A 502 -0.20 23.27 22.13
C LYS A 502 -0.91 22.64 20.93
N MET A 503 -0.17 21.92 20.11
CA MET A 503 -0.71 21.23 18.93
C MET A 503 -1.71 20.13 19.32
N VAL A 504 -1.35 19.26 20.27
CA VAL A 504 -2.20 18.16 20.75
C VAL A 504 -3.49 18.71 21.38
N ASN A 505 -3.37 19.69 22.28
CA ASN A 505 -4.53 20.31 22.92
C ASN A 505 -5.43 21.02 21.90
N GLY A 506 -4.87 21.68 20.91
CA GLY A 506 -5.61 22.29 19.80
C GLY A 506 -6.37 21.25 18.97
N GLY A 507 -5.75 20.09 18.70
CA GLY A 507 -6.39 18.96 18.02
C GLY A 507 -7.57 18.40 18.81
N ILE A 508 -7.38 18.13 20.10
CA ILE A 508 -8.42 17.64 21.00
C ILE A 508 -9.59 18.62 21.06
N GLN A 509 -9.31 19.92 21.17
CA GLN A 509 -10.35 20.93 21.20
C GLN A 509 -11.17 20.99 19.90
N ARG A 510 -10.51 20.92 18.74
CA ARG A 510 -11.21 20.87 17.44
C ARG A 510 -12.10 19.63 17.31
N VAL A 511 -11.66 18.47 17.79
CA VAL A 511 -12.49 17.26 17.82
C VAL A 511 -13.73 17.47 18.68
N LYS A 512 -13.58 18.04 19.87
CA LYS A 512 -14.71 18.35 20.75
C LYS A 512 -15.72 19.31 20.11
N GLU A 513 -15.25 20.36 19.49
CA GLU A 513 -16.09 21.34 18.80
C GLU A 513 -16.83 20.71 17.61
N PHE A 514 -16.13 19.92 16.80
CA PHE A 514 -16.73 19.18 15.69
C PHE A 514 -17.82 18.22 16.18
N CYS A 515 -17.53 17.42 17.21
CA CYS A 515 -18.49 16.48 17.76
C CYS A 515 -19.71 17.19 18.36
N ALA A 516 -19.52 18.29 19.07
CA ALA A 516 -20.62 19.08 19.61
C ALA A 516 -21.56 19.63 18.52
N GLN A 517 -21.00 20.09 17.39
CA GLN A 517 -21.79 20.56 16.23
C GLN A 517 -22.61 19.43 15.60
N HIS A 518 -22.06 18.22 15.50
CA HIS A 518 -22.76 17.07 14.93
C HIS A 518 -23.85 16.52 15.84
N VAL A 519 -23.61 16.50 17.15
CA VAL A 519 -24.64 16.15 18.14
C VAL A 519 -25.82 17.12 18.08
N ALA A 520 -25.57 18.42 17.97
CA ALA A 520 -26.61 19.44 17.84
C ALA A 520 -27.47 19.30 16.59
N LYS A 521 -26.93 18.69 15.52
CA LYS A 521 -27.64 18.40 14.27
C LYS A 521 -28.32 17.03 14.25
N ALA A 522 -28.31 16.29 15.36
CA ALA A 522 -28.75 14.89 15.47
C ALA A 522 -28.01 13.93 14.50
N ASP A 523 -26.83 14.29 14.02
CA ASP A 523 -26.00 13.46 13.19
C ASP A 523 -25.18 12.50 14.06
N TYR A 524 -25.11 11.24 13.67
CA TYR A 524 -24.18 10.30 14.27
C TYR A 524 -22.84 10.35 13.54
N PHE A 525 -21.77 10.61 14.29
CA PHE A 525 -20.41 10.53 13.75
C PHE A 525 -19.58 9.50 14.52
N PRO A 526 -19.08 8.42 13.80
CA PRO A 526 -18.37 7.31 14.43
C PRO A 526 -17.10 7.79 15.06
N GLY A 527 -16.66 8.29 15.77
CA GLY A 527 -15.41 8.80 16.33
C GLY A 527 -15.67 9.86 17.40
N CYS A 528 -16.91 10.34 17.52
CA CYS A 528 -17.26 11.26 18.58
C CYS A 528 -17.48 10.50 19.88
N PRO A 529 -16.85 10.93 21.00
CA PRO A 529 -17.04 10.31 22.31
C PRO A 529 -18.52 10.29 22.72
N ALA A 530 -18.96 9.19 23.33
CA ALA A 530 -20.34 9.05 23.82
C ALA A 530 -20.74 10.11 24.85
N GLN A 531 -19.76 10.70 25.54
CA GLN A 531 -19.97 11.78 26.53
C GLN A 531 -20.35 13.13 25.90
N VAL A 532 -20.20 13.28 24.61
CA VAL A 532 -20.60 14.50 23.87
C VAL A 532 -22.02 14.39 23.31
N ARG A 533 -22.70 13.27 23.60
CA ARG A 533 -24.08 13.01 23.23
C ARG A 533 -25.08 13.62 24.22
#